data_6e2e30e7c2a3fcbd566fd3a7bc7b796d
#
_entry.id   6e2e30e7c2a3fcbd566fd3a7bc7b796d
#
_cell.length_a   1.000
_cell.length_b   1.000
_cell.length_c   1.000
_cell.angle_alpha   90.00
_cell.angle_beta   90.00
_cell.angle_gamma   90.00
#
_symmetry.space_group_name_H-M   'P 1'
#
loop_
_entity.id
_entity.type
_entity.pdbx_description
1 polymer ?
#
loop_
_entity_poly.entity_id
_entity_poly.type
_entity_poly.pdbx_seq_one_letter_code
_entity_poly.pdbx_strand_id
1 'polypeptide(L)'
;MSMAFPMPADARRWPIRPRGGVDVRIVVDGRVLPFQHPVYDPRQVRGREGDAYAIRVTNNTDRWIEVVAAVDGLDVIDGGRADYCHKRGYILSPGSSYDIEGWRTSMDSVDLFRFVHPAASEAARKGTAHSHLGWVQVAFFYGRMSGGGPLIPEVTGAGAVHRKDKAEAPRAADEDFALDSVAEEQPAAAKSARSRPYRDWRLGTGRGGSSYAPAEETTFWRDHQTRPDRMINIKYTR
;
A
#
# COMPACT_ATOMS: atom_id res chain seq x y z
N MET A 1 -39.24 -42.27 -7.45
CA MET A 1 -39.29 -41.26 -8.53
C MET A 1 -38.42 -40.11 -8.17
N SER A 2 -37.24 -40.05 -8.73
CA SER A 2 -36.24 -39.00 -8.44
C SER A 2 -36.34 -37.96 -9.53
N MET A 3 -36.70 -36.72 -9.16
CA MET A 3 -36.76 -35.61 -10.11
C MET A 3 -35.37 -34.94 -10.15
N ALA A 4 -34.65 -35.14 -11.26
CA ALA A 4 -33.42 -34.40 -11.58
C ALA A 4 -33.83 -33.09 -12.23
N PHE A 5 -33.43 -31.96 -11.63
CA PHE A 5 -33.52 -30.65 -12.27
C PHE A 5 -32.41 -30.49 -13.28
N PRO A 6 -32.73 -30.01 -14.51
CA PRO A 6 -31.67 -29.74 -15.49
C PRO A 6 -30.82 -28.54 -15.03
N MET A 7 -29.54 -28.78 -14.89
CA MET A 7 -28.56 -27.71 -14.68
C MET A 7 -28.46 -26.83 -15.94
N PRO A 8 -28.46 -25.50 -15.82
CA PRO A 8 -28.25 -24.63 -16.97
C PRO A 8 -26.88 -24.89 -17.60
N ALA A 9 -26.83 -24.95 -18.94
CA ALA A 9 -25.64 -25.28 -19.72
C ALA A 9 -24.46 -24.33 -19.54
N ASP A 10 -24.67 -23.16 -18.93
CA ASP A 10 -23.66 -22.13 -18.67
C ASP A 10 -22.84 -22.31 -17.38
N ALA A 11 -23.16 -23.29 -16.55
CA ALA A 11 -22.48 -23.55 -15.29
C ALA A 11 -21.03 -24.11 -15.47
N ARG A 12 -20.56 -24.31 -16.69
CA ARG A 12 -19.23 -24.88 -16.98
C ARG A 12 -18.18 -23.85 -17.38
N ARG A 13 -18.50 -22.58 -17.44
CA ARG A 13 -17.51 -21.53 -17.67
C ARG A 13 -17.11 -20.91 -16.34
N TRP A 14 -16.46 -21.68 -15.46
CA TRP A 14 -15.61 -21.07 -14.47
C TRP A 14 -14.59 -20.20 -15.21
N PRO A 15 -14.48 -18.91 -14.88
CA PRO A 15 -13.40 -18.11 -15.45
C PRO A 15 -12.12 -18.87 -15.19
N ILE A 16 -11.33 -19.08 -16.24
CA ILE A 16 -9.98 -19.64 -16.16
C ILE A 16 -9.31 -18.93 -15.00
N ARG A 17 -9.14 -19.62 -13.85
CA ARG A 17 -8.38 -19.07 -12.75
C ARG A 17 -7.03 -18.70 -13.31
N PRO A 18 -6.61 -17.44 -13.30
CA PRO A 18 -5.26 -17.12 -13.72
C PRO A 18 -4.35 -17.98 -12.84
N ARG A 19 -3.50 -18.77 -13.41
CA ARG A 19 -2.41 -19.47 -12.74
C ARG A 19 -1.46 -18.37 -12.24
N GLY A 20 -1.80 -17.70 -11.15
CA GLY A 20 -0.98 -16.60 -10.84
C GLY A 20 -1.21 -16.11 -9.42
N GLY A 21 -0.19 -16.03 -8.66
CA GLY A 21 -0.09 -15.47 -7.35
C GLY A 21 -0.85 -14.14 -7.12
N VAL A 22 -0.33 -13.31 -6.24
CA VAL A 22 -0.92 -12.00 -5.97
C VAL A 22 -0.63 -11.03 -7.11
N ASP A 23 -1.62 -10.27 -7.57
CA ASP A 23 -1.46 -9.17 -8.52
C ASP A 23 -1.67 -7.82 -7.81
N VAL A 24 -0.90 -6.82 -8.25
CA VAL A 24 -0.99 -5.46 -7.72
C VAL A 24 -1.10 -4.49 -8.87
N ARG A 25 -2.08 -3.59 -8.80
CA ARG A 25 -2.35 -2.57 -9.83
C ARG A 25 -2.60 -1.21 -9.19
N ILE A 26 -2.31 -0.16 -9.94
CA ILE A 26 -2.75 1.20 -9.60
C ILE A 26 -4.06 1.48 -10.33
N VAL A 27 -5.03 2.01 -9.61
CA VAL A 27 -6.38 2.31 -10.11
C VAL A 27 -6.66 3.80 -9.94
N VAL A 28 -7.12 4.46 -11.00
CA VAL A 28 -7.56 5.86 -10.99
C VAL A 28 -8.99 5.89 -11.54
N ASP A 29 -9.91 6.49 -10.84
CA ASP A 29 -11.34 6.57 -11.22
C ASP A 29 -11.92 5.19 -11.63
N GLY A 30 -11.60 4.14 -10.87
CA GLY A 30 -12.04 2.77 -11.11
C GLY A 30 -11.31 2.05 -12.26
N ARG A 31 -10.40 2.72 -12.99
CA ARG A 31 -9.67 2.17 -14.13
C ARG A 31 -8.24 1.80 -13.75
N VAL A 32 -7.83 0.60 -14.13
CA VAL A 32 -6.45 0.13 -13.94
C VAL A 32 -5.51 0.90 -14.87
N LEU A 33 -4.48 1.51 -14.32
CA LEU A 33 -3.42 2.13 -15.11
C LEU A 33 -2.58 1.06 -15.81
N PRO A 34 -2.32 1.18 -17.13
CA PRO A 34 -1.50 0.23 -17.86
C PRO A 34 -0.03 0.34 -17.42
N PHE A 35 0.65 -0.79 -17.35
CA PHE A 35 2.11 -0.80 -17.22
C PHE A 35 2.74 -0.32 -18.52
N GLN A 36 3.69 0.60 -18.44
CA GLN A 36 4.41 1.12 -19.60
C GLN A 36 5.28 0.04 -20.25
N HIS A 37 5.91 -0.79 -19.42
CA HIS A 37 6.76 -1.90 -19.82
C HIS A 37 6.43 -3.12 -18.97
N PRO A 38 5.49 -3.99 -19.41
CA PRO A 38 4.99 -5.09 -18.59
C PRO A 38 6.02 -6.17 -18.27
N VAL A 39 7.14 -6.21 -19.01
CA VAL A 39 8.19 -7.23 -18.90
C VAL A 39 9.31 -6.82 -17.92
N TYR A 40 9.42 -5.52 -17.60
CA TYR A 40 10.50 -5.04 -16.72
C TYR A 40 10.06 -4.98 -15.26
N ASP A 41 10.98 -5.29 -14.37
CA ASP A 41 10.84 -5.07 -12.93
C ASP A 41 11.83 -3.96 -12.52
N PRO A 42 11.39 -2.90 -11.88
CA PRO A 42 10.04 -2.62 -11.40
C PRO A 42 9.07 -2.24 -12.52
N ARG A 43 7.82 -2.66 -12.37
CA ARG A 43 6.73 -2.23 -13.26
C ARG A 43 6.53 -0.72 -13.14
N GLN A 44 6.24 -0.05 -14.25
CA GLN A 44 6.06 1.39 -14.26
C GLN A 44 4.67 1.77 -14.75
N VAL A 45 4.07 2.77 -14.10
CA VAL A 45 2.80 3.38 -14.50
C VAL A 45 2.98 4.89 -14.66
N ARG A 46 2.15 5.52 -15.50
CA ARG A 46 2.04 6.97 -15.55
C ARG A 46 0.87 7.44 -14.70
N GLY A 47 1.15 8.29 -13.71
CA GLY A 47 0.18 9.04 -12.97
C GLY A 47 0.05 10.46 -13.50
N ARG A 48 -1.06 11.11 -13.21
CA ARG A 48 -1.27 12.53 -13.46
C ARG A 48 -1.35 13.25 -12.13
N GLU A 49 -0.60 14.33 -11.98
CA GLU A 49 -0.67 15.17 -10.80
C GLU A 49 -2.10 15.67 -10.56
N GLY A 50 -2.58 15.54 -9.33
CA GLY A 50 -3.93 15.87 -8.93
C GLY A 50 -4.90 14.69 -8.91
N ASP A 51 -4.65 13.61 -9.63
CA ASP A 51 -5.54 12.45 -9.63
C ASP A 51 -5.44 11.68 -8.29
N ALA A 52 -6.59 11.30 -7.76
CA ALA A 52 -6.66 10.32 -6.68
C ALA A 52 -6.45 8.91 -7.24
N TYR A 53 -5.83 8.03 -6.46
CA TYR A 53 -5.61 6.65 -6.89
C TYR A 53 -5.76 5.66 -5.74
N ALA A 54 -5.96 4.40 -6.08
CA ALA A 54 -5.94 3.27 -5.15
C ALA A 54 -4.91 2.22 -5.60
N ILE A 55 -4.47 1.42 -4.64
CA ILE A 55 -3.63 0.24 -4.88
C ILE A 55 -4.55 -0.97 -4.81
N ARG A 56 -4.91 -1.53 -5.97
CA ARG A 56 -5.69 -2.77 -6.03
C ARG A 56 -4.78 -3.96 -5.84
N VAL A 57 -5.06 -4.75 -4.82
CA VAL A 57 -4.41 -6.04 -4.58
C VAL A 57 -5.42 -7.14 -4.84
N THR A 58 -5.04 -8.12 -5.67
CA THR A 58 -5.85 -9.29 -5.98
C THR A 58 -5.13 -10.55 -5.56
N ASN A 59 -5.74 -11.30 -4.65
CA ASN A 59 -5.25 -12.60 -4.22
C ASN A 59 -5.79 -13.70 -5.13
N ASN A 60 -5.06 -14.05 -6.19
CA ASN A 60 -5.43 -15.14 -7.11
C ASN A 60 -4.97 -16.53 -6.61
N THR A 61 -4.53 -16.62 -5.35
CA THR A 61 -4.11 -17.90 -4.75
C THR A 61 -5.27 -18.58 -4.03
N ASP A 62 -5.06 -19.80 -3.61
CA ASP A 62 -5.98 -20.58 -2.77
C ASP A 62 -5.71 -20.42 -1.27
N ARG A 63 -4.84 -19.49 -0.89
CA ARG A 63 -4.39 -19.24 0.47
C ARG A 63 -4.76 -17.84 0.96
N TRP A 64 -4.94 -17.69 2.27
CA TRP A 64 -5.01 -16.41 2.91
C TRP A 64 -3.66 -15.70 2.84
N ILE A 65 -3.69 -14.40 2.62
CA ILE A 65 -2.49 -13.56 2.61
C ILE A 65 -2.69 -12.34 3.50
N GLU A 66 -1.59 -11.90 4.10
CA GLU A 66 -1.47 -10.56 4.66
C GLU A 66 -0.64 -9.70 3.72
N VAL A 67 -1.10 -8.48 3.48
CA VAL A 67 -0.54 -7.51 2.55
C VAL A 67 -0.05 -6.29 3.31
N VAL A 68 1.25 -6.08 3.37
CA VAL A 68 1.86 -4.87 3.94
C VAL A 68 2.28 -3.97 2.79
N ALA A 69 1.68 -2.79 2.71
CA ALA A 69 1.92 -1.85 1.63
C ALA A 69 2.62 -0.59 2.12
N ALA A 70 3.49 -0.06 1.29
CA ALA A 70 4.15 1.22 1.52
C ALA A 70 4.12 2.08 0.25
N VAL A 71 3.96 3.37 0.43
CA VAL A 71 4.00 4.38 -0.62
C VAL A 71 5.04 5.42 -0.28
N ASP A 72 5.93 5.74 -1.21
CA ASP A 72 7.05 6.66 -0.99
C ASP A 72 7.91 6.31 0.25
N GLY A 73 7.97 5.01 0.60
CA GLY A 73 8.68 4.51 1.78
C GLY A 73 7.94 4.67 3.10
N LEU A 74 6.67 5.09 3.07
CA LEU A 74 5.80 5.20 4.23
C LEU A 74 4.76 4.08 4.23
N ASP A 75 4.56 3.45 5.37
CA ASP A 75 3.52 2.45 5.58
C ASP A 75 2.12 3.06 5.47
N VAL A 76 1.21 2.39 4.78
CA VAL A 76 -0.12 2.93 4.47
C VAL A 76 -1.08 2.91 5.65
N ILE A 77 -0.79 2.13 6.72
CA ILE A 77 -1.65 1.98 7.89
C ILE A 77 -1.28 3.01 8.97
N ASP A 78 -0.01 3.09 9.34
CA ASP A 78 0.41 4.00 10.42
C ASP A 78 1.16 5.24 9.92
N GLY A 79 1.42 5.32 8.62
CA GLY A 79 2.15 6.43 8.02
C GLY A 79 3.61 6.54 8.44
N GLY A 80 4.12 5.61 9.23
CA GLY A 80 5.51 5.55 9.66
C GLY A 80 6.43 5.02 8.54
N ARG A 81 7.72 4.89 8.84
CA ARG A 81 8.67 4.27 7.89
C ARG A 81 8.25 2.84 7.57
N ALA A 82 8.38 2.44 6.31
CA ALA A 82 8.09 1.09 5.88
C ALA A 82 8.95 0.04 6.61
N ASP A 83 8.29 -0.97 7.17
CA ASP A 83 8.90 -2.15 7.77
C ASP A 83 7.96 -3.34 7.54
N TYR A 84 8.19 -4.06 6.46
CA TYR A 84 7.25 -5.09 6.01
C TYR A 84 7.12 -6.26 6.98
N CYS A 85 8.17 -6.56 7.74
CA CYS A 85 8.16 -7.70 8.65
C CYS A 85 7.45 -7.41 9.97
N HIS A 86 7.52 -6.15 10.45
CA HIS A 86 7.02 -5.79 11.78
C HIS A 86 5.76 -4.91 11.74
N LYS A 87 5.31 -4.49 10.56
CA LYS A 87 4.08 -3.70 10.39
C LYS A 87 2.86 -4.60 10.19
N ARG A 88 1.70 -4.00 10.44
CA ARG A 88 0.38 -4.60 10.15
C ARG A 88 0.09 -4.57 8.67
N GLY A 89 -0.69 -5.53 8.18
CA GLY A 89 -1.15 -5.61 6.81
C GLY A 89 -2.67 -5.76 6.69
N TYR A 90 -3.14 -5.66 5.48
CA TYR A 90 -4.51 -6.03 5.11
C TYR A 90 -4.59 -7.52 4.84
N ILE A 91 -5.64 -8.18 5.33
CA ILE A 91 -5.80 -9.63 5.17
C ILE A 91 -6.80 -9.89 4.05
N LEU A 92 -6.37 -10.66 3.06
CA LEU A 92 -7.18 -11.01 1.90
C LEU A 92 -7.42 -12.52 1.86
N SER A 93 -8.69 -12.89 1.72
CA SER A 93 -9.08 -14.29 1.49
C SER A 93 -8.66 -14.79 0.11
N PRO A 94 -8.62 -16.11 -0.10
CA PRO A 94 -8.43 -16.70 -1.42
C PRO A 94 -9.42 -16.14 -2.45
N GLY A 95 -8.92 -15.73 -3.62
CA GLY A 95 -9.73 -15.23 -4.73
C GLY A 95 -10.32 -13.83 -4.53
N SER A 96 -10.01 -13.11 -3.46
CA SER A 96 -10.54 -11.77 -3.19
C SER A 96 -9.64 -10.67 -3.75
N SER A 97 -10.22 -9.47 -3.88
CA SER A 97 -9.51 -8.23 -4.22
C SER A 97 -9.86 -7.14 -3.23
N TYR A 98 -8.90 -6.26 -2.96
CA TYR A 98 -9.10 -5.10 -2.10
C TYR A 98 -8.38 -3.87 -2.67
N ASP A 99 -9.04 -2.71 -2.59
CA ASP A 99 -8.49 -1.43 -3.00
C ASP A 99 -8.01 -0.66 -1.76
N ILE A 100 -6.70 -0.50 -1.61
CA ILE A 100 -6.11 0.36 -0.60
C ILE A 100 -6.16 1.78 -1.15
N GLU A 101 -7.10 2.58 -0.66
CA GLU A 101 -7.43 3.89 -1.25
C GLU A 101 -6.61 5.03 -0.68
N GLY A 102 -5.98 4.86 0.46
CA GLY A 102 -5.33 5.98 1.14
C GLY A 102 -4.57 5.59 2.41
N TRP A 103 -4.09 6.62 3.07
CA TRP A 103 -3.45 6.55 4.38
C TRP A 103 -4.51 6.30 5.44
N ARG A 104 -4.40 5.25 6.21
CA ARG A 104 -5.37 4.97 7.27
C ARG A 104 -5.26 6.02 8.39
N THR A 105 -6.41 6.60 8.74
CA THR A 105 -6.53 7.59 9.80
C THR A 105 -7.29 7.05 11.01
N SER A 106 -8.20 6.11 10.79
CA SER A 106 -8.92 5.36 11.83
C SER A 106 -9.34 3.99 11.30
N MET A 107 -10.09 3.21 12.07
CA MET A 107 -10.66 1.94 11.60
C MET A 107 -11.69 2.13 10.49
N ASP A 108 -12.30 3.30 10.39
CA ASP A 108 -13.38 3.58 9.45
C ASP A 108 -13.01 4.58 8.36
N SER A 109 -11.80 5.17 8.40
CA SER A 109 -11.44 6.29 7.53
C SER A 109 -10.03 6.19 6.97
N VAL A 110 -9.89 6.72 5.76
CA VAL A 110 -8.60 6.91 5.07
C VAL A 110 -8.53 8.31 4.47
N ASP A 111 -7.34 8.88 4.39
CA ASP A 111 -7.05 10.02 3.53
C ASP A 111 -6.58 9.52 2.18
N LEU A 112 -7.31 9.80 1.13
CA LEU A 112 -7.07 9.26 -0.21
C LEU A 112 -5.64 9.53 -0.70
N PHE A 113 -5.04 8.57 -1.37
CA PHE A 113 -3.79 8.81 -2.09
C PHE A 113 -4.05 9.77 -3.26
N ARG A 114 -3.15 10.73 -3.43
CA ARG A 114 -3.19 11.67 -4.55
C ARG A 114 -1.79 11.84 -5.13
N PHE A 115 -1.67 11.74 -6.43
CA PHE A 115 -0.43 12.10 -7.11
C PHE A 115 -0.18 13.60 -6.98
N VAL A 116 0.98 13.97 -6.46
CA VAL A 116 1.37 15.37 -6.22
C VAL A 116 2.79 15.62 -6.71
N HIS A 117 3.14 16.91 -6.80
CA HIS A 117 4.54 17.29 -6.97
C HIS A 117 5.40 16.71 -5.82
N PRO A 118 6.63 16.27 -6.08
CA PRO A 118 7.53 15.67 -5.07
C PRO A 118 7.63 16.43 -3.75
N ALA A 119 7.74 17.75 -3.82
CA ALA A 119 7.84 18.61 -2.63
C ALA A 119 6.55 18.69 -1.79
N ALA A 120 5.40 18.33 -2.38
CA ALA A 120 4.10 18.31 -1.70
C ALA A 120 3.72 16.90 -1.19
N SER A 121 4.61 15.91 -1.37
CA SER A 121 4.35 14.53 -0.92
C SER A 121 4.37 14.41 0.61
N GLU A 122 3.67 13.40 1.12
CA GLU A 122 3.70 13.07 2.55
C GLU A 122 5.12 12.69 3.02
N ALA A 123 5.88 12.00 2.16
CA ALA A 123 7.27 11.67 2.43
C ALA A 123 8.17 12.93 2.54
N ALA A 124 7.93 13.95 1.71
CA ALA A 124 8.65 15.22 1.82
C ALA A 124 8.31 15.95 3.12
N ARG A 125 7.03 15.98 3.51
CA ARG A 125 6.57 16.56 4.78
C ARG A 125 7.19 15.89 6.00
N LYS A 126 7.47 14.59 5.91
CA LYS A 126 8.12 13.80 6.98
C LYS A 126 9.65 13.76 6.87
N GLY A 127 10.24 14.45 5.91
CA GLY A 127 11.69 14.47 5.70
C GLY A 127 12.29 13.15 5.20
N THR A 128 11.48 12.25 4.63
CA THR A 128 11.89 10.90 4.20
C THR A 128 11.91 10.71 2.68
N ALA A 129 11.70 11.76 1.90
CA ALA A 129 11.45 11.70 0.46
C ALA A 129 12.63 11.25 -0.42
N HIS A 130 13.84 11.03 0.12
CA HIS A 130 15.02 10.95 -0.73
C HIS A 130 15.23 9.62 -1.46
N SER A 131 14.81 8.50 -0.93
CA SER A 131 15.16 7.17 -1.47
C SER A 131 14.02 6.39 -2.12
N HIS A 132 12.78 6.64 -1.74
CA HIS A 132 11.62 5.82 -2.14
C HIS A 132 10.50 6.61 -2.82
N LEU A 133 10.74 7.86 -3.17
CA LEU A 133 9.75 8.71 -3.83
C LEU A 133 9.35 8.14 -5.20
N GLY A 134 8.05 8.07 -5.47
CA GLY A 134 7.51 7.50 -6.69
C GLY A 134 7.39 5.97 -6.66
N TRP A 135 7.39 5.36 -5.49
CA TRP A 135 7.28 3.91 -5.34
C TRP A 135 6.06 3.48 -4.56
N VAL A 136 5.38 2.48 -5.08
CA VAL A 136 4.45 1.62 -4.36
C VAL A 136 5.12 0.27 -4.17
N GLN A 137 5.27 -0.16 -2.94
CA GLN A 137 5.91 -1.41 -2.57
C GLN A 137 4.93 -2.24 -1.75
N VAL A 138 4.69 -3.46 -2.17
CA VAL A 138 3.72 -4.36 -1.54
C VAL A 138 4.41 -5.67 -1.23
N ALA A 139 4.51 -5.98 0.06
CA ALA A 139 4.96 -7.25 0.57
C ALA A 139 3.76 -8.10 0.98
N PHE A 140 3.77 -9.38 0.71
CA PHE A 140 2.74 -10.27 1.20
C PHE A 140 3.30 -11.54 1.80
N PHE A 141 2.53 -12.05 2.75
CA PHE A 141 2.85 -13.20 3.57
C PHE A 141 1.69 -14.18 3.50
N TYR A 142 1.97 -15.41 3.20
CA TYR A 142 1.01 -16.49 3.40
C TYR A 142 0.82 -16.78 4.87
N GLY A 143 -0.37 -17.24 5.21
CA GLY A 143 -0.65 -17.61 6.59
C GLY A 143 -2.09 -18.09 6.79
N ARG A 144 -2.55 -17.98 8.04
CA ARG A 144 -3.87 -18.44 8.46
C ARG A 144 -4.51 -17.49 9.47
N MET A 145 -5.82 -17.44 9.45
CA MET A 145 -6.62 -16.74 10.46
C MET A 145 -6.58 -17.49 11.80
N SER A 146 -6.60 -16.76 12.91
CA SER A 146 -6.83 -17.34 14.22
C SER A 146 -8.30 -17.66 14.37
N GLY A 147 -8.65 -18.94 14.58
CA GLY A 147 -10.04 -19.40 14.71
C GLY A 147 -10.41 -20.31 13.53
N GLY A 148 -10.11 -21.59 13.65
CA GLY A 148 -10.33 -22.61 12.63
C GLY A 148 -11.79 -22.75 12.22
N GLY A 149 -12.11 -22.25 11.03
CA GLY A 149 -13.36 -22.45 10.31
C GLY A 149 -13.41 -21.51 9.12
N PRO A 150 -13.94 -21.93 7.98
CA PRO A 150 -14.17 -21.03 6.87
C PRO A 150 -15.35 -20.12 7.21
N LEU A 151 -15.09 -19.03 7.93
CA LEU A 151 -15.99 -17.90 7.87
C LEU A 151 -15.72 -17.27 6.51
N ILE A 152 -16.62 -17.50 5.58
CA ILE A 152 -16.75 -16.73 4.37
C ILE A 152 -17.47 -15.46 4.79
N PRO A 153 -16.79 -14.35 5.06
CA PRO A 153 -17.46 -13.07 5.06
C PRO A 153 -17.75 -12.79 3.60
N GLU A 154 -18.96 -12.59 3.27
CA GLU A 154 -19.38 -11.99 2.02
C GLU A 154 -18.72 -10.60 1.98
N VAL A 155 -17.57 -10.49 1.31
CA VAL A 155 -16.74 -9.28 1.35
C VAL A 155 -17.33 -8.25 0.41
N THR A 156 -18.20 -7.45 0.93
CA THR A 156 -18.46 -6.11 0.42
C THR A 156 -17.40 -5.17 1.01
N GLY A 157 -16.23 -5.08 0.36
CA GLY A 157 -15.33 -3.92 0.46
C GLY A 157 -14.60 -3.62 1.78
N ALA A 158 -14.73 -4.43 2.83
CA ALA A 158 -14.03 -4.17 4.08
C ALA A 158 -12.70 -4.94 4.16
N GLY A 159 -11.59 -4.23 4.33
CA GLY A 159 -10.27 -4.83 4.57
C GLY A 159 -10.02 -5.06 6.05
N ALA A 160 -9.61 -6.27 6.42
CA ALA A 160 -9.18 -6.57 7.77
C ALA A 160 -7.68 -6.25 7.94
N VAL A 161 -7.28 -5.68 9.07
CA VAL A 161 -5.89 -5.38 9.40
C VAL A 161 -5.37 -6.26 10.54
N HIS A 162 -4.12 -6.68 10.43
CA HIS A 162 -3.49 -7.54 11.42
C HIS A 162 -3.24 -6.81 12.75
N ARG A 163 -3.63 -7.44 13.86
CA ARG A 163 -3.29 -6.99 15.21
C ARG A 163 -2.00 -7.65 15.66
N LYS A 164 -1.00 -6.84 15.99
CA LYS A 164 0.21 -7.31 16.64
C LYS A 164 -0.01 -7.21 18.15
N ASP A 165 0.21 -8.29 18.86
CA ASP A 165 0.20 -8.25 20.33
C ASP A 165 1.19 -7.19 20.81
N LYS A 166 0.72 -6.35 21.72
CA LYS A 166 1.46 -5.23 22.30
C LYS A 166 2.65 -5.78 23.10
N ALA A 167 3.82 -5.81 22.48
CA ALA A 167 5.06 -5.90 23.23
C ALA A 167 5.24 -4.58 23.98
N GLU A 168 5.28 -4.68 25.28
CA GLU A 168 5.47 -3.58 26.20
C GLU A 168 6.78 -2.86 25.89
N ALA A 169 6.70 -1.58 25.54
CA ALA A 169 7.87 -0.76 25.27
C ALA A 169 8.60 -0.45 26.58
N PRO A 170 9.94 -0.56 26.62
CA PRO A 170 10.70 -0.06 27.74
C PRO A 170 10.60 1.48 27.80
N ARG A 171 10.31 1.99 28.99
CA ARG A 171 10.28 3.43 29.29
C ARG A 171 11.66 4.02 29.01
N ALA A 172 11.70 5.00 28.11
CA ALA A 172 12.88 5.86 27.95
C ALA A 172 12.94 6.83 29.14
N ALA A 173 14.12 6.88 29.74
CA ALA A 173 14.47 7.87 30.75
C ALA A 173 14.71 9.22 30.08
N ASP A 174 14.20 10.27 30.75
CA ASP A 174 14.48 11.68 30.45
C ASP A 174 15.98 11.94 30.55
N GLU A 175 16.57 12.56 29.56
CA GLU A 175 17.77 13.36 29.71
C GLU A 175 17.59 14.66 28.93
N ASP A 176 17.43 15.75 29.73
CA ASP A 176 17.60 17.14 29.34
C ASP A 176 18.98 17.39 28.74
N PHE A 177 19.03 18.04 27.58
CA PHE A 177 20.21 18.81 27.19
C PHE A 177 19.78 20.13 26.54
N ALA A 178 20.10 21.18 27.26
CA ALA A 178 19.86 22.55 26.86
C ALA A 178 20.97 23.09 25.95
N LEU A 179 20.53 23.93 25.02
CA LEU A 179 21.15 25.13 24.43
C LEU A 179 22.65 25.12 24.08
N ASP A 180 22.95 25.34 22.82
CA ASP A 180 23.74 26.53 22.50
C ASP A 180 23.46 27.07 21.10
N SER A 181 23.22 28.37 21.05
CA SER A 181 22.93 29.17 19.87
C SER A 181 24.24 29.66 19.26
N VAL A 182 24.54 29.30 17.99
CA VAL A 182 25.55 30.03 17.22
C VAL A 182 24.93 30.41 15.87
N ALA A 183 24.75 31.71 15.70
CA ALA A 183 24.45 32.35 14.44
C ALA A 183 25.70 32.34 13.56
N GLU A 184 25.62 31.82 12.33
CA GLU A 184 26.63 32.05 11.32
C GLU A 184 26.02 32.56 10.00
N GLU A 185 26.66 33.57 9.51
CA GLU A 185 26.37 34.47 8.41
C GLU A 185 26.15 33.78 7.07
N GLN A 186 25.23 34.33 6.29
CA GLN A 186 25.03 34.02 4.89
C GLN A 186 26.14 34.65 4.02
N PRO A 187 26.76 33.92 3.10
CA PRO A 187 27.45 34.54 2.00
C PRO A 187 26.57 34.74 0.79
N ALA A 188 26.76 35.89 0.19
CA ALA A 188 26.01 36.47 -0.88
C ALA A 188 25.90 35.64 -2.19
N ALA A 189 24.79 35.92 -2.86
CA ALA A 189 24.37 35.49 -4.17
C ALA A 189 25.46 35.21 -5.21
N ALA A 190 25.59 33.96 -5.62
CA ALA A 190 26.15 33.56 -6.89
C ALA A 190 25.08 33.57 -7.97
N LYS A 191 25.27 34.37 -9.01
CA LYS A 191 24.37 34.49 -10.17
C LYS A 191 24.17 33.14 -10.83
N SER A 192 22.92 32.66 -10.79
CA SER A 192 22.49 31.39 -11.37
C SER A 192 22.66 31.42 -12.90
N ALA A 193 23.51 30.54 -13.40
CA ALA A 193 23.42 30.06 -14.77
C ALA A 193 21.98 29.51 -14.94
N ARG A 194 21.24 30.01 -15.94
CA ARG A 194 19.94 29.50 -16.33
C ARG A 194 20.06 28.05 -16.81
N SER A 195 20.11 27.11 -15.88
CA SER A 195 19.88 25.70 -16.19
C SER A 195 18.43 25.60 -16.67
N ARG A 196 18.23 25.02 -17.87
CA ARG A 196 16.91 24.63 -18.35
C ARG A 196 16.23 23.88 -17.21
N PRO A 197 14.96 24.17 -16.86
CA PRO A 197 14.29 23.43 -15.79
C PRO A 197 14.33 21.96 -16.19
N TYR A 198 15.07 21.17 -15.44
CA TYR A 198 15.01 19.72 -15.53
C TYR A 198 13.56 19.37 -15.23
N ARG A 199 12.82 18.91 -16.24
CA ARG A 199 11.43 18.47 -16.03
C ARG A 199 11.48 17.33 -15.04
N ASP A 200 11.20 17.64 -13.78
CA ASP A 200 11.09 16.61 -12.76
C ASP A 200 9.90 15.72 -13.13
N TRP A 201 10.21 14.57 -13.75
CA TRP A 201 9.26 13.55 -14.16
C TRP A 201 8.74 12.72 -12.98
N ARG A 202 9.29 12.96 -11.79
CA ARG A 202 8.88 12.28 -10.57
C ARG A 202 7.55 12.83 -10.06
N LEU A 203 6.79 11.95 -9.47
CA LEU A 203 5.63 12.26 -8.64
C LEU A 203 5.90 11.76 -7.24
N GLY A 204 5.19 12.33 -6.29
CA GLY A 204 5.05 11.82 -4.94
C GLY A 204 3.58 11.58 -4.63
N THR A 205 3.30 11.01 -3.46
CA THR A 205 1.96 10.81 -2.96
C THR A 205 1.69 11.72 -1.78
N GLY A 206 0.66 12.56 -1.92
CA GLY A 206 0.11 13.39 -0.87
C GLY A 206 -1.21 12.83 -0.33
N ARG A 207 -1.78 13.56 0.61
CA ARG A 207 -3.12 13.28 1.15
C ARG A 207 -4.17 14.00 0.32
N GLY A 208 -5.21 13.25 -0.08
CA GLY A 208 -6.43 13.77 -0.67
C GLY A 208 -7.50 14.05 0.39
N GLY A 209 -8.76 14.06 -0.05
CA GLY A 209 -9.90 14.10 0.87
C GLY A 209 -10.03 12.82 1.69
N SER A 210 -10.78 12.91 2.80
CA SER A 210 -11.09 11.73 3.61
C SER A 210 -12.18 10.89 2.96
N SER A 211 -12.08 9.57 3.07
CA SER A 211 -13.05 8.59 2.57
C SER A 211 -13.40 7.59 3.66
N TYR A 212 -14.64 7.11 3.64
CA TYR A 212 -15.10 6.05 4.50
C TYR A 212 -14.59 4.71 3.95
N ALA A 213 -13.77 4.02 4.74
CA ALA A 213 -13.15 2.74 4.37
C ALA A 213 -13.05 1.86 5.64
N PRO A 214 -14.14 1.18 6.02
CA PRO A 214 -14.18 0.40 7.25
C PRO A 214 -13.22 -0.78 7.19
N ALA A 215 -12.61 -1.08 8.32
CA ALA A 215 -11.75 -2.22 8.53
C ALA A 215 -11.96 -2.80 9.94
N GLU A 216 -11.78 -4.10 10.08
CA GLU A 216 -11.86 -4.79 11.36
C GLU A 216 -10.50 -5.34 11.75
N GLU A 217 -10.16 -5.23 13.03
CA GLU A 217 -8.96 -5.86 13.56
C GLU A 217 -9.18 -7.37 13.68
N THR A 218 -8.23 -8.14 13.16
CA THR A 218 -8.22 -9.59 13.29
C THR A 218 -6.81 -10.11 13.51
N THR A 219 -6.71 -11.36 13.96
CA THR A 219 -5.42 -12.01 14.19
C THR A 219 -5.06 -12.91 13.02
N PHE A 220 -3.87 -12.71 12.47
CA PHE A 220 -3.33 -13.50 11.39
C PHE A 220 -1.94 -14.04 11.76
N TRP A 221 -1.73 -15.31 11.46
CA TRP A 221 -0.46 -16.00 11.71
C TRP A 221 0.27 -16.19 10.39
N ARG A 222 1.36 -15.44 10.19
CA ARG A 222 2.25 -15.62 9.02
C ARG A 222 2.98 -16.94 9.10
N ASP A 223 3.14 -17.61 7.97
CA ASP A 223 3.99 -18.82 7.89
C ASP A 223 5.46 -18.46 8.11
N HIS A 224 5.88 -17.28 7.62
CA HIS A 224 7.21 -16.72 7.81
C HIS A 224 7.13 -15.33 8.43
N GLN A 225 7.65 -15.16 9.65
CA GLN A 225 7.57 -13.90 10.39
C GLN A 225 8.57 -12.85 9.88
N THR A 226 9.76 -13.27 9.45
CA THR A 226 10.91 -12.41 9.24
C THR A 226 11.17 -12.03 7.78
N ARG A 227 10.42 -12.62 6.84
CA ARG A 227 10.57 -12.32 5.41
C ARG A 227 9.23 -12.46 4.70
N PRO A 228 8.92 -11.56 3.76
CA PRO A 228 7.77 -11.73 2.90
C PRO A 228 7.97 -12.92 1.94
N ASP A 229 6.87 -13.60 1.60
CA ASP A 229 6.89 -14.66 0.58
C ASP A 229 7.18 -14.07 -0.80
N ARG A 230 6.74 -12.83 -1.05
CA ARG A 230 7.07 -12.07 -2.25
C ARG A 230 6.90 -10.57 -2.02
N MET A 231 7.62 -9.77 -2.82
CA MET A 231 7.41 -8.33 -2.95
C MET A 231 7.05 -7.97 -4.40
N ILE A 232 6.16 -7.00 -4.54
CA ILE A 232 5.82 -6.38 -5.82
C ILE A 232 6.12 -4.89 -5.70
N ASN A 233 6.91 -4.38 -6.65
CA ASN A 233 7.30 -2.99 -6.70
C ASN A 233 6.71 -2.34 -7.96
N ILE A 234 6.04 -1.21 -7.79
CA ILE A 234 5.53 -0.41 -8.89
C ILE A 234 6.11 1.00 -8.76
N LYS A 235 6.73 1.47 -9.82
CA LYS A 235 7.20 2.85 -9.90
C LYS A 235 6.16 3.68 -10.64
N TYR A 236 5.80 4.83 -10.10
CA TYR A 236 4.93 5.77 -10.79
C TYR A 236 5.68 7.05 -11.13
N THR A 237 5.37 7.57 -12.31
CA THR A 237 6.00 8.74 -12.91
C THR A 237 4.93 9.63 -13.56
N ARG A 238 5.30 10.83 -13.93
CA ARG A 238 4.45 11.75 -14.70
C ARG A 238 4.35 11.34 -16.17
#